data_58e81ded7d4579e3ac49f1c4f7d79ccb
#
_entry.id   58e81ded7d4579e3ac49f1c4f7d79ccb
#
_cell.length_a   1.000
_cell.length_b   1.000
_cell.length_c   1.000
_cell.angle_alpha   90.00
_cell.angle_beta   90.00
_cell.angle_gamma   90.00
#
_symmetry.space_group_name_H-M   'P 1'
#
loop_
_entity.id
_entity.type
_entity.pdbx_description
1 polymer ?
#
loop_
_entity_poly.entity_id
_entity_poly.type
_entity_poly.pdbx_seq_one_letter_code
_entity_poly.pdbx_strand_id
1 'polypeptide(L)'
;MRNCLVAQSGGPTVAINSSLAGVIQGAIDSKKFDKVYGSLNGVQGLLNGCLMDLTEKVEQVPMFIELLKKSPSMYLGSCRYQLPDYTEDDAPYAYIFNKFETYEIDAFFYIGGNDSMDTVDKLNTYAKAVGKDVKIVGIPKTIDNDLCITDHTPGYGSAAKYVASTLLEIGHDTSIYPINSVTIVEIMGRDAGWLTGASVLARNKYNHAPHLIYLPEVAFDEAQFIEDVREAIKKYNNVVIAVSEGIKNAEGKYISATSAVEDTFGHSQLSGTGTVSYTHLRAHE
;
A
#
# COMPACT_ATOMS: atom_id res chain seq x y z
N MET A 1 27.34 14.02 -18.91
CA MET A 1 26.39 13.83 -17.81
C MET A 1 25.71 12.49 -18.07
N ARG A 2 25.14 11.87 -17.09
CA ARG A 2 24.48 10.56 -17.24
C ARG A 2 23.00 10.68 -16.88
N ASN A 3 22.25 9.63 -17.06
CA ASN A 3 20.80 9.64 -16.93
C ASN A 3 20.36 9.09 -15.57
N CYS A 4 19.13 9.38 -15.17
CA CYS A 4 18.49 8.65 -14.08
C CYS A 4 17.24 7.92 -14.57
N LEU A 5 16.85 6.92 -13.80
CA LEU A 5 15.69 6.08 -14.05
C LEU A 5 14.80 6.07 -12.82
N VAL A 6 13.50 6.12 -13.01
CA VAL A 6 12.52 5.97 -11.94
C VAL A 6 11.49 4.90 -12.31
N ALA A 7 11.06 4.13 -11.33
CA ALA A 7 9.99 3.16 -11.49
C ALA A 7 9.02 3.21 -10.30
N GLN A 8 7.80 2.75 -10.51
CA GLN A 8 6.75 2.64 -9.51
C GLN A 8 6.31 1.18 -9.37
N SER A 9 5.96 0.74 -8.16
CA SER A 9 5.47 -0.62 -7.90
C SER A 9 4.59 -0.68 -6.64
N GLY A 10 3.99 -1.84 -6.41
CA GLY A 10 3.09 -2.08 -5.28
C GLY A 10 1.67 -1.56 -5.52
N GLY A 11 0.89 -1.40 -4.46
CA GLY A 11 -0.48 -0.89 -4.54
C GLY A 11 -0.54 0.60 -4.91
N PRO A 12 -1.51 1.05 -5.72
CA PRO A 12 -1.69 2.46 -6.05
C PRO A 12 -2.12 3.26 -4.81
N THR A 13 -1.61 4.50 -4.72
CA THR A 13 -1.99 5.47 -3.68
C THR A 13 -2.10 6.87 -4.26
N VAL A 14 -2.72 7.79 -3.52
CA VAL A 14 -2.79 9.20 -3.94
C VAL A 14 -1.41 9.88 -3.92
N ALA A 15 -0.46 9.38 -3.14
CA ALA A 15 0.85 9.98 -2.96
C ALA A 15 1.91 9.51 -3.98
N ILE A 16 1.73 8.36 -4.62
CA ILE A 16 2.80 7.73 -5.39
C ILE A 16 3.24 8.55 -6.62
N ASN A 17 2.28 9.22 -7.27
CA ASN A 17 2.59 10.10 -8.38
C ASN A 17 3.24 11.42 -7.92
N SER A 18 2.96 11.89 -6.71
CA SER A 18 3.66 13.03 -6.12
C SER A 18 5.13 12.72 -5.86
N SER A 19 5.43 11.49 -5.41
CA SER A 19 6.82 11.02 -5.28
C SER A 19 7.53 10.96 -6.64
N LEU A 20 6.85 10.45 -7.68
CA LEU A 20 7.38 10.47 -9.04
C LEU A 20 7.64 11.89 -9.55
N ALA A 21 6.70 12.81 -9.33
CA ALA A 21 6.87 14.23 -9.65
C ALA A 21 8.08 14.85 -8.94
N GLY A 22 8.29 14.48 -7.67
CA GLY A 22 9.46 14.90 -6.89
C GLY A 22 10.78 14.40 -7.46
N VAL A 23 10.84 13.15 -7.92
CA VAL A 23 12.03 12.59 -8.58
C VAL A 23 12.31 13.34 -9.89
N ILE A 24 11.30 13.52 -10.75
CA ILE A 24 11.46 14.23 -12.02
C ILE A 24 11.93 15.67 -11.78
N GLN A 25 11.26 16.42 -10.91
CA GLN A 25 11.61 17.80 -10.60
C GLN A 25 13.02 17.90 -10.01
N GLY A 26 13.33 17.07 -9.01
CA GLY A 26 14.66 17.07 -8.37
C GLY A 26 15.78 16.68 -9.33
N ALA A 27 15.55 15.77 -10.24
CA ALA A 27 16.52 15.40 -11.27
C ALA A 27 16.81 16.57 -12.22
N ILE A 28 15.77 17.26 -12.70
CA ILE A 28 15.87 18.42 -13.58
C ILE A 28 16.58 19.57 -12.85
N ASP A 29 16.14 19.91 -11.64
CA ASP A 29 16.67 21.06 -10.88
C ASP A 29 18.15 20.85 -10.47
N SER A 30 18.53 19.60 -10.23
CA SER A 30 19.91 19.26 -9.87
C SER A 30 20.92 19.54 -10.98
N LYS A 31 20.48 19.54 -12.24
CA LYS A 31 21.32 19.63 -13.44
C LYS A 31 22.44 18.58 -13.50
N LYS A 32 22.26 17.46 -12.80
CA LYS A 32 23.23 16.36 -12.76
C LYS A 32 22.93 15.27 -13.77
N PHE A 33 21.71 15.25 -14.30
CA PHE A 33 21.25 14.25 -15.25
C PHE A 33 20.85 14.92 -16.57
N ASP A 34 21.16 14.27 -17.67
CA ASP A 34 20.73 14.70 -19.01
C ASP A 34 19.27 14.32 -19.29
N LYS A 35 18.91 13.10 -18.87
CA LYS A 35 17.56 12.56 -19.05
C LYS A 35 17.05 11.85 -17.81
N VAL A 36 15.73 11.87 -17.69
CA VAL A 36 14.96 11.11 -16.70
C VAL A 36 14.13 10.08 -17.45
N TYR A 37 14.43 8.81 -17.26
CA TYR A 37 13.64 7.72 -17.82
C TYR A 37 12.65 7.19 -16.79
N GLY A 38 11.45 6.79 -17.24
CA GLY A 38 10.47 6.06 -16.46
C GLY A 38 10.39 4.60 -16.93
N SER A 39 10.49 3.64 -16.01
CA SER A 39 10.22 2.24 -16.34
C SER A 39 8.73 1.95 -16.22
N LEU A 40 8.09 1.50 -17.29
CA LEU A 40 6.68 1.14 -17.31
C LEU A 40 6.50 -0.22 -16.62
N ASN A 41 5.60 -0.28 -15.65
CA ASN A 41 5.33 -1.48 -14.86
C ASN A 41 6.55 -1.95 -14.02
N GLY A 42 7.16 -1.02 -13.30
CA GLY A 42 8.17 -1.32 -12.28
C GLY A 42 9.44 -1.97 -12.85
N VAL A 43 10.02 -2.90 -12.10
CA VAL A 43 11.21 -3.63 -12.52
C VAL A 43 10.94 -4.57 -13.71
N GLN A 44 9.71 -5.04 -13.86
CA GLN A 44 9.31 -5.84 -15.01
C GLN A 44 9.43 -5.07 -16.33
N GLY A 45 9.17 -3.76 -16.31
CA GLY A 45 9.40 -2.89 -17.46
C GLY A 45 10.86 -2.80 -17.86
N LEU A 46 11.78 -2.80 -16.89
CA LEU A 46 13.22 -2.89 -17.16
C LEU A 46 13.58 -4.20 -17.86
N LEU A 47 13.06 -5.32 -17.36
CA LEU A 47 13.26 -6.65 -17.95
C LEU A 47 12.68 -6.74 -19.37
N ASN A 48 11.60 -6.03 -19.65
CA ASN A 48 10.95 -6.02 -20.97
C ASN A 48 11.47 -4.89 -21.89
N GLY A 49 12.36 -4.02 -21.40
CA GLY A 49 12.88 -2.89 -22.16
C GLY A 49 11.84 -1.78 -22.40
N CYS A 50 10.79 -1.71 -21.59
CA CYS A 50 9.71 -0.73 -21.71
C CYS A 50 10.04 0.54 -20.92
N LEU A 51 10.79 1.45 -21.52
CA LEU A 51 11.18 2.74 -20.95
C LEU A 51 10.49 3.90 -21.65
N MET A 52 10.20 4.96 -20.88
CA MET A 52 9.63 6.23 -21.36
C MET A 52 10.60 7.37 -21.05
N ASP A 53 10.83 8.27 -21.98
CA ASP A 53 11.57 9.51 -21.72
C ASP A 53 10.64 10.52 -21.02
N LEU A 54 10.86 10.74 -19.73
CA LEU A 54 10.07 11.66 -18.90
C LEU A 54 10.53 13.11 -19.09
N THR A 55 11.77 13.34 -19.49
CA THR A 55 12.26 14.68 -19.83
C THR A 55 11.51 15.23 -21.03
N GLU A 56 11.40 14.42 -22.09
CA GLU A 56 10.61 14.76 -23.27
C GLU A 56 9.12 15.01 -22.92
N LYS A 57 8.55 14.22 -21.99
CA LYS A 57 7.17 14.43 -21.53
C LYS A 57 6.99 15.78 -20.83
N VAL A 58 7.94 16.19 -20.00
CA VAL A 58 7.90 17.51 -19.33
C VAL A 58 7.96 18.65 -20.33
N GLU A 59 8.77 18.50 -21.41
CA GLU A 59 8.88 19.49 -22.45
C GLU A 59 7.62 19.60 -23.35
N GLN A 60 7.01 18.45 -23.66
CA GLN A 60 5.86 18.37 -24.57
C GLN A 60 4.52 18.70 -23.90
N VAL A 61 4.37 18.43 -22.59
CA VAL A 61 3.10 18.58 -21.88
C VAL A 61 3.18 19.71 -20.87
N PRO A 62 2.57 20.87 -21.11
CA PRO A 62 2.55 21.97 -20.17
C PRO A 62 1.98 21.51 -18.81
N MET A 63 2.63 21.95 -17.72
CA MET A 63 2.22 21.61 -16.36
C MET A 63 2.22 20.11 -16.02
N PHE A 64 2.93 19.26 -16.78
CA PHE A 64 2.95 17.81 -16.57
C PHE A 64 3.24 17.44 -15.11
N ILE A 65 4.26 18.05 -14.51
CA ILE A 65 4.64 17.78 -13.10
C ILE A 65 3.50 18.18 -12.14
N GLU A 66 2.85 19.32 -12.36
CA GLU A 66 1.75 19.78 -11.52
C GLU A 66 0.49 18.91 -11.68
N LEU A 67 0.21 18.43 -12.88
CA LEU A 67 -0.86 17.47 -13.13
C LEU A 67 -0.56 16.14 -12.45
N LEU A 68 0.69 15.67 -12.54
CA LEU A 68 1.12 14.42 -11.92
C LEU A 68 0.98 14.46 -10.38
N LYS A 69 1.35 15.56 -9.74
CA LYS A 69 1.17 15.78 -8.28
C LYS A 69 -0.29 15.63 -7.84
N LYS A 70 -1.24 15.98 -8.70
CA LYS A 70 -2.69 15.98 -8.41
C LYS A 70 -3.40 14.72 -8.87
N SER A 71 -2.73 13.86 -9.63
CA SER A 71 -3.31 12.62 -10.16
C SER A 71 -3.08 11.47 -9.20
N PRO A 72 -4.13 10.83 -8.69
CA PRO A 72 -3.98 9.61 -7.89
C PRO A 72 -3.52 8.43 -8.76
N SER A 73 -3.15 7.32 -8.11
CA SER A 73 -2.73 6.07 -8.76
C SER A 73 -1.31 6.11 -9.32
N MET A 74 -0.98 5.23 -10.27
CA MET A 74 0.39 5.07 -10.78
C MET A 74 0.51 5.45 -12.24
N TYR A 75 1.21 6.52 -12.53
CA TYR A 75 1.43 6.98 -13.89
C TYR A 75 2.26 5.99 -14.73
N LEU A 76 3.30 5.41 -14.12
CA LEU A 76 4.17 4.42 -14.79
C LEU A 76 3.64 2.98 -14.70
N GLY A 77 2.47 2.77 -14.11
CA GLY A 77 1.95 1.42 -13.85
C GLY A 77 2.69 0.69 -12.71
N SER A 78 2.24 -0.51 -12.41
CA SER A 78 2.77 -1.36 -11.36
C SER A 78 3.13 -2.74 -11.89
N CYS A 79 3.91 -3.49 -11.12
CA CYS A 79 4.13 -4.91 -11.35
C CYS A 79 4.05 -5.70 -10.03
N ARG A 80 3.83 -6.98 -10.17
CA ARG A 80 4.00 -7.99 -9.11
C ARG A 80 5.11 -8.93 -9.57
N TYR A 81 6.36 -8.54 -9.34
CA TYR A 81 7.52 -9.32 -9.70
C TYR A 81 8.52 -9.30 -8.55
N GLN A 82 8.92 -10.47 -8.10
CA GLN A 82 9.94 -10.66 -7.09
C GLN A 82 11.23 -11.11 -7.77
N LEU A 83 12.31 -10.37 -7.52
CA LEU A 83 13.63 -10.81 -7.94
C LEU A 83 14.03 -12.06 -7.13
N PRO A 84 14.54 -13.13 -7.78
CA PRO A 84 15.10 -14.27 -7.08
C PRO A 84 16.32 -13.85 -6.24
N ASP A 85 16.84 -14.73 -5.42
CA ASP A 85 18.18 -14.51 -4.83
C ASP A 85 19.21 -14.57 -5.94
N TYR A 86 20.10 -13.56 -6.04
CA TYR A 86 21.09 -13.50 -7.11
C TYR A 86 22.13 -14.62 -7.03
N THR A 87 22.27 -15.29 -5.89
CA THR A 87 23.15 -16.46 -5.74
C THR A 87 22.56 -17.71 -6.36
N GLU A 88 21.23 -17.75 -6.57
CA GLU A 88 20.51 -18.85 -7.23
C GLU A 88 20.30 -18.56 -8.72
N ASP A 89 19.91 -17.32 -9.05
CA ASP A 89 19.69 -16.86 -10.43
C ASP A 89 20.06 -15.37 -10.57
N ASP A 90 21.20 -15.10 -11.17
CA ASP A 90 21.70 -13.74 -11.41
C ASP A 90 21.29 -13.16 -12.78
N ALA A 91 20.68 -13.95 -13.64
CA ALA A 91 20.35 -13.52 -15.00
C ALA A 91 19.43 -12.28 -15.05
N PRO A 92 18.38 -12.15 -14.23
CA PRO A 92 17.58 -10.93 -14.19
C PRO A 92 18.39 -9.69 -13.78
N TYR A 93 19.31 -9.85 -12.85
CA TYR A 93 20.19 -8.76 -12.38
C TYR A 93 21.16 -8.33 -13.47
N ALA A 94 21.86 -9.29 -14.08
CA ALA A 94 22.77 -9.02 -15.17
C ALA A 94 22.06 -8.29 -16.32
N TYR A 95 20.82 -8.67 -16.63
CA TYR A 95 20.02 -8.00 -17.64
C TYR A 95 19.66 -6.56 -17.25
N ILE A 96 19.20 -6.33 -16.02
CA ILE A 96 18.88 -4.98 -15.50
C ILE A 96 20.13 -4.08 -15.55
N PHE A 97 21.28 -4.57 -15.09
CA PHE A 97 22.52 -3.79 -15.08
C PHE A 97 23.05 -3.52 -16.48
N ASN A 98 22.86 -4.43 -17.43
CA ASN A 98 23.14 -4.18 -18.84
C ASN A 98 22.25 -3.05 -19.41
N LYS A 99 20.97 -3.00 -19.01
CA LYS A 99 20.09 -1.86 -19.34
C LYS A 99 20.58 -0.55 -18.72
N PHE A 100 21.04 -0.58 -17.47
CA PHE A 100 21.61 0.62 -16.84
C PHE A 100 22.83 1.12 -17.64
N GLU A 101 23.70 0.24 -18.12
CA GLU A 101 24.82 0.62 -18.98
C GLU A 101 24.35 1.15 -20.36
N THR A 102 23.43 0.46 -21.01
CA THR A 102 22.90 0.84 -22.33
C THR A 102 22.27 2.21 -22.34
N TYR A 103 21.54 2.57 -21.27
CA TYR A 103 20.87 3.86 -21.12
C TYR A 103 21.68 4.86 -20.29
N GLU A 104 22.93 4.54 -19.97
CA GLU A 104 23.85 5.38 -19.17
C GLU A 104 23.22 5.83 -17.83
N ILE A 105 22.58 4.93 -17.11
CA ILE A 105 21.90 5.20 -15.84
C ILE A 105 22.90 5.23 -14.68
N ASP A 106 23.03 6.37 -14.04
CA ASP A 106 23.83 6.55 -12.81
C ASP A 106 23.01 6.42 -11.53
N ALA A 107 21.71 6.67 -11.61
CA ALA A 107 20.82 6.58 -10.47
C ALA A 107 19.50 5.91 -10.85
N PHE A 108 19.06 4.96 -10.04
CA PHE A 108 17.76 4.31 -10.15
C PHE A 108 16.93 4.60 -8.89
N PHE A 109 15.75 5.20 -9.07
CA PHE A 109 14.81 5.48 -8.00
C PHE A 109 13.62 4.52 -8.10
N TYR A 110 13.37 3.73 -7.05
CA TYR A 110 12.26 2.79 -7.05
C TYR A 110 11.24 3.18 -5.98
N ILE A 111 10.05 3.59 -6.41
CA ILE A 111 8.96 4.03 -5.55
C ILE A 111 8.02 2.86 -5.31
N GLY A 112 7.80 2.45 -4.06
CA GLY A 112 6.90 1.34 -3.80
C GLY A 112 6.78 0.92 -2.34
N GLY A 113 6.12 -0.21 -2.12
CA GLY A 113 5.92 -0.83 -0.81
C GLY A 113 7.08 -1.72 -0.38
N ASN A 114 6.84 -2.60 0.60
CA ASN A 114 7.85 -3.47 1.20
C ASN A 114 8.59 -4.32 0.16
N ASP A 115 7.88 -4.98 -0.77
CA ASP A 115 8.50 -5.79 -1.83
C ASP A 115 9.38 -4.98 -2.78
N SER A 116 9.01 -3.71 -3.01
CA SER A 116 9.84 -2.81 -3.82
C SER A 116 11.11 -2.43 -3.09
N MET A 117 11.05 -2.27 -1.77
CA MET A 117 12.24 -2.00 -0.94
C MET A 117 13.16 -3.23 -0.84
N ASP A 118 12.60 -4.45 -0.77
CA ASP A 118 13.36 -5.70 -0.91
C ASP A 118 14.08 -5.76 -2.27
N THR A 119 13.40 -5.41 -3.35
CA THR A 119 14.02 -5.31 -4.69
C THR A 119 15.19 -4.32 -4.72
N VAL A 120 15.04 -3.16 -4.06
CA VAL A 120 16.12 -2.15 -3.94
C VAL A 120 17.31 -2.71 -3.18
N ASP A 121 17.09 -3.42 -2.08
CA ASP A 121 18.15 -4.03 -1.28
C ASP A 121 18.90 -5.10 -2.06
N LYS A 122 18.17 -5.99 -2.74
CA LYS A 122 18.73 -7.02 -3.62
C LYS A 122 19.58 -6.42 -4.74
N LEU A 123 19.09 -5.39 -5.44
CA LEU A 123 19.84 -4.71 -6.49
C LEU A 123 21.10 -4.00 -5.95
N ASN A 124 21.02 -3.38 -4.77
CA ASN A 124 22.18 -2.76 -4.12
C ASN A 124 23.23 -3.80 -3.72
N THR A 125 22.79 -4.95 -3.22
CA THR A 125 23.68 -6.06 -2.83
C THR A 125 24.39 -6.63 -4.05
N TYR A 126 23.65 -6.86 -5.14
CA TYR A 126 24.24 -7.31 -6.40
C TYR A 126 25.22 -6.29 -6.98
N ALA A 127 24.87 -4.98 -6.99
CA ALA A 127 25.76 -3.91 -7.47
C ALA A 127 27.11 -3.94 -6.75
N LYS A 128 27.10 -4.10 -5.43
CA LYS A 128 28.32 -4.22 -4.61
C LYS A 128 29.11 -5.48 -4.97
N ALA A 129 28.44 -6.61 -5.13
CA ALA A 129 29.07 -7.88 -5.46
C ALA A 129 29.80 -7.84 -6.81
N VAL A 130 29.23 -7.18 -7.82
CA VAL A 130 29.82 -7.07 -9.18
C VAL A 130 30.61 -5.78 -9.42
N GLY A 131 30.78 -4.94 -8.40
CA GLY A 131 31.59 -3.71 -8.48
C GLY A 131 30.99 -2.62 -9.38
N LYS A 132 29.68 -2.52 -9.51
CA LYS A 132 28.97 -1.49 -10.29
C LYS A 132 28.66 -0.26 -9.41
N ASP A 133 28.95 0.94 -9.90
CA ASP A 133 28.70 2.21 -9.20
C ASP A 133 27.41 2.86 -9.73
N VAL A 134 26.27 2.23 -9.51
CA VAL A 134 24.94 2.80 -9.74
C VAL A 134 24.29 3.09 -8.39
N LYS A 135 23.74 4.27 -8.24
CA LYS A 135 23.01 4.68 -7.02
C LYS A 135 21.58 4.16 -7.08
N ILE A 136 21.25 3.17 -6.27
CA ILE A 136 19.89 2.59 -6.22
C ILE A 136 19.22 3.07 -4.94
N VAL A 137 18.15 3.82 -5.08
CA VAL A 137 17.46 4.51 -3.99
C VAL A 137 16.00 4.10 -3.92
N GLY A 138 15.59 3.54 -2.78
CA GLY A 138 14.20 3.25 -2.49
C GLY A 138 13.46 4.50 -2.00
N ILE A 139 12.24 4.69 -2.50
CA ILE A 139 11.31 5.72 -2.04
C ILE A 139 10.07 5.00 -1.52
N PRO A 140 9.99 4.76 -0.21
CA PRO A 140 8.91 3.96 0.35
C PRO A 140 7.58 4.71 0.33
N LYS A 141 6.50 3.96 0.14
CA LYS A 141 5.12 4.39 0.33
C LYS A 141 4.28 3.23 0.86
N THR A 142 3.37 3.53 1.77
CA THR A 142 2.34 2.60 2.25
C THR A 142 1.20 3.41 2.87
N ILE A 143 -0.02 2.88 2.81
CA ILE A 143 -1.16 3.43 3.54
C ILE A 143 -1.28 2.83 4.95
N ASP A 144 -0.55 1.76 5.24
CA ASP A 144 -0.65 1.02 6.50
C ASP A 144 0.01 1.75 7.66
N ASN A 145 0.82 2.78 7.37
CA ASN A 145 1.59 3.57 8.34
C ASN A 145 2.57 2.74 9.17
N ASP A 146 3.18 1.74 8.55
CA ASP A 146 4.02 0.71 9.17
C ASP A 146 5.54 0.89 8.93
N LEU A 147 5.96 2.06 8.43
CA LEU A 147 7.39 2.35 8.25
C LEU A 147 8.05 2.73 9.57
N CYS A 148 9.18 2.10 9.87
CA CYS A 148 9.97 2.42 11.05
C CYS A 148 10.42 3.89 11.06
N ILE A 149 10.44 4.51 12.23
CA ILE A 149 10.92 5.89 12.46
C ILE A 149 10.17 6.92 11.57
N THR A 150 8.91 6.64 11.26
CA THR A 150 8.08 7.49 10.41
C THR A 150 6.71 7.66 11.06
N ASP A 151 6.33 8.90 11.40
CA ASP A 151 5.04 9.18 12.05
C ASP A 151 3.86 9.05 11.08
N HIS A 152 4.04 9.57 9.84
CA HIS A 152 3.04 9.54 8.80
C HIS A 152 3.65 9.11 7.47
N THR A 153 3.29 7.93 7.00
CA THR A 153 3.77 7.41 5.72
C THR A 153 3.06 8.09 4.54
N PRO A 154 3.73 8.22 3.37
CA PRO A 154 3.11 8.77 2.18
C PRO A 154 1.92 7.94 1.71
N GLY A 155 0.72 8.51 1.80
CA GLY A 155 -0.56 7.87 1.46
C GLY A 155 -1.47 7.60 2.67
N TYR A 156 -0.93 7.44 3.88
CA TYR A 156 -1.68 7.14 5.09
C TYR A 156 -2.75 8.20 5.40
N GLY A 157 -2.36 9.48 5.48
CA GLY A 157 -3.30 10.54 5.87
C GLY A 157 -4.52 10.65 4.94
N SER A 158 -4.33 10.44 3.63
CA SER A 158 -5.45 10.42 2.67
C SER A 158 -6.31 9.19 2.83
N ALA A 159 -5.72 8.02 3.07
CA ALA A 159 -6.45 6.78 3.33
C ALA A 159 -7.24 6.86 4.65
N ALA A 160 -6.64 7.39 5.71
CA ALA A 160 -7.30 7.61 7.00
C ALA A 160 -8.51 8.56 6.87
N LYS A 161 -8.36 9.64 6.11
CA LYS A 161 -9.47 10.56 5.80
C LYS A 161 -10.59 9.85 5.03
N TYR A 162 -10.24 9.03 4.05
CA TYR A 162 -11.20 8.25 3.26
C TYR A 162 -11.98 7.28 4.17
N VAL A 163 -11.27 6.51 5.01
CA VAL A 163 -11.89 5.59 5.98
C VAL A 163 -12.85 6.35 6.90
N ALA A 164 -12.40 7.44 7.51
CA ALA A 164 -13.23 8.23 8.42
C ALA A 164 -14.50 8.79 7.74
N SER A 165 -14.36 9.31 6.51
CA SER A 165 -15.51 9.85 5.76
C SER A 165 -16.50 8.76 5.37
N THR A 166 -16.00 7.61 4.90
CA THR A 166 -16.84 6.46 4.51
C THR A 166 -17.59 5.90 5.73
N LEU A 167 -16.91 5.73 6.87
CA LEU A 167 -17.55 5.27 8.10
C LEU A 167 -18.60 6.26 8.65
N LEU A 168 -18.37 7.55 8.45
CA LEU A 168 -19.37 8.57 8.79
C LEU A 168 -20.62 8.41 7.93
N GLU A 169 -20.47 8.24 6.61
CA GLU A 169 -21.58 8.03 5.68
C GLU A 169 -22.35 6.75 6.01
N ILE A 170 -21.63 5.62 6.21
CA ILE A 170 -22.24 4.34 6.61
C ILE A 170 -22.98 4.47 7.94
N GLY A 171 -22.40 5.16 8.92
CA GLY A 171 -23.02 5.39 10.22
C GLY A 171 -24.33 6.17 10.13
N HIS A 172 -24.39 7.20 9.28
CA HIS A 172 -25.63 7.94 9.03
C HIS A 172 -26.66 7.09 8.29
N ASP A 173 -26.25 6.38 7.23
CA ASP A 173 -27.17 5.53 6.46
C ASP A 173 -27.80 4.43 7.33
N THR A 174 -27.00 3.72 8.10
CA THR A 174 -27.51 2.63 8.97
C THR A 174 -28.44 3.15 10.08
N SER A 175 -28.24 4.38 10.57
CA SER A 175 -28.98 4.94 11.70
C SER A 175 -30.43 5.31 11.38
N ILE A 176 -30.80 5.39 10.10
CA ILE A 176 -32.16 5.80 9.69
C ILE A 176 -33.21 4.69 9.79
N TYR A 177 -32.77 3.43 9.89
CA TYR A 177 -33.69 2.29 9.92
C TYR A 177 -34.08 1.90 11.35
N PRO A 178 -35.39 1.72 11.66
CA PRO A 178 -35.86 1.32 12.96
C PRO A 178 -35.81 -0.21 13.18
N ILE A 179 -34.73 -0.85 12.72
CA ILE A 179 -34.51 -2.28 12.83
C ILE A 179 -33.12 -2.55 13.45
N ASN A 180 -32.99 -3.65 14.14
CA ASN A 180 -31.68 -4.08 14.59
C ASN A 180 -30.84 -4.51 13.37
N SER A 181 -29.63 -3.96 13.27
CA SER A 181 -28.70 -4.30 12.21
C SER A 181 -27.25 -4.28 12.67
N VAL A 182 -26.43 -5.10 12.05
CA VAL A 182 -24.97 -5.09 12.24
C VAL A 182 -24.31 -4.91 10.88
N THR A 183 -23.50 -3.86 10.75
CA THR A 183 -22.70 -3.58 9.56
C THR A 183 -21.23 -3.77 9.91
N ILE A 184 -20.54 -4.68 9.25
CA ILE A 184 -19.14 -4.94 9.44
C ILE A 184 -18.37 -4.32 8.28
N VAL A 185 -17.41 -3.44 8.58
CA VAL A 185 -16.54 -2.78 7.61
C VAL A 185 -15.12 -3.29 7.79
N GLU A 186 -14.67 -4.09 6.83
CA GLU A 186 -13.30 -4.58 6.79
C GLU A 186 -12.38 -3.52 6.21
N ILE A 187 -11.28 -3.25 6.90
CA ILE A 187 -10.33 -2.19 6.58
C ILE A 187 -8.95 -2.79 6.40
N MET A 188 -8.23 -2.32 5.38
CA MET A 188 -6.84 -2.71 5.12
C MET A 188 -5.92 -2.40 6.30
N GLY A 189 -4.87 -3.20 6.42
CA GLY A 189 -3.85 -3.11 7.46
C GLY A 189 -3.56 -4.49 8.03
N ARG A 190 -2.68 -5.25 7.36
CA ARG A 190 -2.39 -6.65 7.70
C ARG A 190 -1.85 -6.82 9.11
N ASP A 191 -0.81 -6.06 9.46
CA ASP A 191 -0.10 -6.16 10.73
C ASP A 191 -0.07 -4.84 11.51
N ALA A 192 -0.69 -3.79 10.96
CA ALA A 192 -0.77 -2.47 11.56
C ALA A 192 -2.19 -1.92 11.50
N GLY A 193 -2.76 -1.63 12.65
CA GLY A 193 -4.15 -1.19 12.81
C GLY A 193 -4.40 0.31 12.63
N TRP A 194 -3.45 1.07 12.10
CA TRP A 194 -3.56 2.52 11.99
C TRP A 194 -4.76 2.98 11.16
N LEU A 195 -5.04 2.34 10.02
CA LEU A 195 -6.21 2.67 9.21
C LEU A 195 -7.53 2.31 9.90
N THR A 196 -7.57 1.12 10.50
CA THR A 196 -8.74 0.68 11.27
C THR A 196 -8.95 1.59 12.49
N GLY A 197 -7.88 1.98 13.18
CA GLY A 197 -7.92 2.94 14.28
C GLY A 197 -8.39 4.33 13.84
N ALA A 198 -8.00 4.78 12.63
CA ALA A 198 -8.46 6.05 12.08
C ALA A 198 -9.98 6.12 11.88
N SER A 199 -10.67 4.98 11.82
CA SER A 199 -12.15 4.91 11.75
C SER A 199 -12.82 5.63 12.93
N VAL A 200 -12.15 5.73 14.08
CA VAL A 200 -12.67 6.47 15.25
C VAL A 200 -12.94 7.94 14.95
N LEU A 201 -12.28 8.53 13.97
CA LEU A 201 -12.47 9.92 13.56
C LEU A 201 -13.85 10.18 12.91
N ALA A 202 -14.59 9.12 12.55
CA ALA A 202 -15.98 9.24 12.12
C ALA A 202 -16.93 9.60 13.28
N ARG A 203 -16.52 9.33 14.52
CA ARG A 203 -17.35 9.62 15.72
C ARG A 203 -17.43 11.12 15.97
N ASN A 204 -18.64 11.58 16.25
CA ASN A 204 -18.91 12.95 16.66
C ASN A 204 -20.21 13.01 17.47
N LYS A 205 -20.67 14.21 17.82
CA LYS A 205 -21.90 14.39 18.62
C LYS A 205 -23.18 13.86 17.96
N TYR A 206 -23.16 13.60 16.66
CA TYR A 206 -24.31 13.12 15.87
C TYR A 206 -24.13 11.71 15.33
N ASN A 207 -22.92 11.17 15.35
CA ASN A 207 -22.59 9.84 14.85
C ASN A 207 -21.71 9.10 15.86
N HIS A 208 -22.19 7.96 16.35
CA HIS A 208 -21.45 7.11 17.27
C HIS A 208 -20.67 5.98 16.57
N ALA A 209 -20.92 5.78 15.26
CA ALA A 209 -20.23 4.78 14.47
C ALA A 209 -18.77 5.18 14.15
N PRO A 210 -17.84 4.19 14.06
CA PRO A 210 -18.04 2.78 14.39
C PRO A 210 -18.20 2.56 15.89
N HIS A 211 -19.12 1.69 16.30
CA HIS A 211 -19.39 1.39 17.71
C HIS A 211 -18.30 0.52 18.32
N LEU A 212 -17.79 -0.46 17.53
CA LEU A 212 -16.74 -1.39 17.90
C LEU A 212 -15.59 -1.30 16.89
N ILE A 213 -14.35 -1.46 17.36
CA ILE A 213 -13.15 -1.42 16.52
C ILE A 213 -12.22 -2.56 16.95
N TYR A 214 -11.85 -3.44 16.00
CA TYR A 214 -10.96 -4.57 16.23
C TYR A 214 -9.67 -4.42 15.43
N LEU A 215 -8.55 -4.36 16.14
CA LEU A 215 -7.21 -4.08 15.61
C LEU A 215 -6.37 -5.35 15.53
N PRO A 216 -5.43 -5.47 14.58
CA PRO A 216 -4.57 -6.65 14.44
C PRO A 216 -3.58 -6.84 15.60
N GLU A 217 -3.31 -5.77 16.36
CA GLU A 217 -2.41 -5.79 17.52
C GLU A 217 -3.02 -6.47 18.76
N VAL A 218 -4.33 -6.69 18.75
CA VAL A 218 -5.05 -7.29 19.88
C VAL A 218 -5.58 -8.65 19.45
N ALA A 219 -5.31 -9.68 20.26
CA ALA A 219 -5.84 -11.01 19.99
C ALA A 219 -7.37 -10.99 19.94
N PHE A 220 -7.92 -11.49 18.84
CA PHE A 220 -9.35 -11.55 18.64
C PHE A 220 -9.94 -12.78 19.34
N ASP A 221 -10.91 -12.53 20.21
CA ASP A 221 -11.72 -13.56 20.89
C ASP A 221 -13.13 -13.54 20.32
N GLU A 222 -13.54 -14.64 19.75
CA GLU A 222 -14.83 -14.79 19.08
C GLU A 222 -16.01 -14.70 20.08
N ALA A 223 -15.88 -15.30 21.24
CA ALA A 223 -16.95 -15.28 22.24
C ALA A 223 -17.14 -13.86 22.80
N GLN A 224 -16.05 -13.15 23.06
CA GLN A 224 -16.09 -11.75 23.48
C GLN A 224 -16.66 -10.84 22.38
N PHE A 225 -16.29 -11.06 21.11
CA PHE A 225 -16.85 -10.32 19.97
C PHE A 225 -18.38 -10.43 19.92
N ILE A 226 -18.93 -11.64 20.05
CA ILE A 226 -20.37 -11.87 20.03
C ILE A 226 -21.05 -11.13 21.20
N GLU A 227 -20.48 -11.15 22.39
CA GLU A 227 -21.04 -10.44 23.54
C GLU A 227 -20.97 -8.92 23.39
N ASP A 228 -19.84 -8.39 22.91
CA ASP A 228 -19.68 -6.97 22.60
C ASP A 228 -20.76 -6.48 21.62
N VAL A 229 -21.03 -7.27 20.56
CA VAL A 229 -22.08 -6.96 19.58
C VAL A 229 -23.47 -6.99 20.19
N ARG A 230 -23.77 -8.00 21.04
CA ARG A 230 -25.06 -8.09 21.75
C ARG A 230 -25.30 -6.90 22.67
N GLU A 231 -24.28 -6.47 23.38
CA GLU A 231 -24.36 -5.28 24.24
C GLU A 231 -24.55 -4.00 23.42
N ALA A 232 -23.79 -3.88 22.31
CA ALA A 232 -23.90 -2.73 21.44
C ALA A 232 -25.28 -2.62 20.79
N ILE A 233 -25.91 -3.73 20.35
CA ILE A 233 -27.27 -3.74 19.78
C ILE A 233 -28.31 -3.29 20.83
N LYS A 234 -28.18 -3.70 22.09
CA LYS A 234 -29.08 -3.24 23.16
C LYS A 234 -29.04 -1.72 23.34
N LYS A 235 -27.91 -1.09 23.06
CA LYS A 235 -27.69 0.35 23.27
C LYS A 235 -28.00 1.19 22.03
N TYR A 236 -27.70 0.68 20.82
CA TYR A 236 -27.69 1.50 19.61
C TYR A 236 -28.67 1.04 18.52
N ASN A 237 -29.30 -0.12 18.64
CA ASN A 237 -30.09 -0.81 17.63
C ASN A 237 -29.28 -1.16 16.37
N ASN A 238 -28.65 -0.14 15.75
CA ASN A 238 -27.81 -0.30 14.57
C ASN A 238 -26.34 -0.21 14.99
N VAL A 239 -25.58 -1.26 14.73
CA VAL A 239 -24.16 -1.36 15.13
C VAL A 239 -23.27 -1.38 13.89
N VAL A 240 -22.33 -0.47 13.82
CA VAL A 240 -21.26 -0.44 12.81
C VAL A 240 -19.96 -0.86 13.49
N ILE A 241 -19.31 -1.86 12.90
CA ILE A 241 -18.05 -2.44 13.40
C ILE A 241 -16.97 -2.20 12.38
N ALA A 242 -15.85 -1.63 12.80
CA ALA A 242 -14.64 -1.55 11.99
C ALA A 242 -13.70 -2.69 12.38
N VAL A 243 -13.28 -3.49 11.42
CA VAL A 243 -12.38 -4.63 11.67
C VAL A 243 -11.21 -4.59 10.70
N SER A 244 -9.98 -4.81 11.21
CA SER A 244 -8.82 -4.97 10.33
C SER A 244 -8.88 -6.31 9.62
N GLU A 245 -8.46 -6.34 8.34
CA GLU A 245 -8.25 -7.59 7.60
C GLU A 245 -7.26 -8.53 8.28
N GLY A 246 -6.36 -7.99 9.08
CA GLY A 246 -5.24 -8.67 9.71
C GLY A 246 -5.48 -9.10 11.16
N ILE A 247 -6.72 -9.14 11.68
CA ILE A 247 -6.96 -9.63 13.04
C ILE A 247 -6.54 -11.10 13.19
N LYS A 248 -5.96 -11.40 14.34
CA LYS A 248 -5.39 -12.72 14.67
C LYS A 248 -6.00 -13.24 15.96
N ASN A 249 -6.10 -14.57 16.06
CA ASN A 249 -6.46 -15.21 17.32
C ASN A 249 -5.29 -15.21 18.34
N ALA A 250 -5.51 -15.79 19.51
CA ALA A 250 -4.49 -15.86 20.57
C ALA A 250 -3.22 -16.66 20.15
N GLU A 251 -3.34 -17.56 19.18
CA GLU A 251 -2.23 -18.33 18.61
C GLU A 251 -1.49 -17.59 17.48
N GLY A 252 -1.87 -16.34 17.19
CA GLY A 252 -1.27 -15.52 16.15
C GLY A 252 -1.68 -15.91 14.73
N LYS A 253 -2.71 -16.71 14.54
CA LYS A 253 -3.27 -17.08 13.23
C LYS A 253 -4.30 -16.06 12.77
N TYR A 254 -4.23 -15.66 11.50
CA TYR A 254 -5.24 -14.78 10.91
C TYR A 254 -6.61 -15.43 10.90
N ILE A 255 -7.63 -14.68 11.29
CA ILE A 255 -9.04 -15.16 11.30
C ILE A 255 -9.54 -15.43 9.88
N SER A 256 -9.08 -14.65 8.89
CA SER A 256 -9.47 -14.79 7.48
C SER A 256 -8.70 -15.87 6.71
N ALA A 257 -7.70 -16.51 7.30
CA ALA A 257 -6.89 -17.53 6.64
C ALA A 257 -7.62 -18.85 6.46
N THR A 258 -8.78 -18.83 5.78
CA THR A 258 -9.60 -20.03 5.53
C THR A 258 -9.15 -20.83 4.29
N SER A 259 -8.23 -20.31 3.48
CA SER A 259 -7.65 -21.01 2.35
C SER A 259 -6.19 -20.57 2.16
N ALA A 260 -5.31 -21.56 2.04
CA ALA A 260 -3.89 -21.37 1.76
C ALA A 260 -3.66 -20.90 0.30
N VAL A 261 -4.26 -19.78 -0.08
CA VAL A 261 -3.95 -19.12 -1.35
C VAL A 261 -2.94 -18.03 -1.04
N GLU A 262 -1.71 -18.30 -1.39
CA GLU A 262 -0.65 -17.29 -1.36
C GLU A 262 -0.69 -16.47 -2.64
N ASP A 263 -0.41 -15.18 -2.53
CA ASP A 263 -0.20 -14.33 -3.68
C ASP A 263 1.16 -14.65 -4.34
N THR A 264 1.45 -14.00 -5.45
CA THR A 264 2.73 -14.19 -6.19
C THR A 264 3.97 -13.78 -5.39
N PHE A 265 3.81 -13.22 -4.19
CA PHE A 265 4.89 -12.84 -3.27
C PHE A 265 4.99 -13.77 -2.06
N GLY A 266 4.20 -14.85 -2.00
CA GLY A 266 4.18 -15.77 -0.86
C GLY A 266 3.44 -15.22 0.36
N HIS A 267 2.67 -14.14 0.21
CA HIS A 267 1.83 -13.63 1.28
C HIS A 267 0.46 -14.30 1.24
N SER A 268 -0.04 -14.70 2.41
CA SER A 268 -1.43 -15.16 2.54
C SER A 268 -2.38 -14.08 2.05
N GLN A 269 -3.29 -14.42 1.14
CA GLN A 269 -4.38 -13.53 0.77
C GLN A 269 -5.31 -13.37 1.97
N LEU A 270 -5.26 -12.19 2.58
CA LEU A 270 -6.19 -11.80 3.63
C LEU A 270 -7.39 -11.13 2.94
N SER A 271 -8.54 -11.75 3.02
CA SER A 271 -9.83 -11.13 2.64
C SER A 271 -10.94 -11.96 3.23
N GLY A 272 -12.02 -11.30 3.62
CA GLY A 272 -13.18 -11.98 4.17
C GLY A 272 -13.19 -12.10 5.70
N THR A 273 -12.35 -11.37 6.41
CA THR A 273 -12.44 -11.23 7.89
C THR A 273 -13.85 -10.76 8.27
N GLY A 274 -14.42 -9.80 7.56
CA GLY A 274 -15.81 -9.37 7.72
C GLY A 274 -16.81 -10.49 7.47
N THR A 275 -16.59 -11.34 6.47
CA THR A 275 -17.44 -12.49 6.16
C THR A 275 -17.37 -13.56 7.27
N VAL A 276 -16.18 -13.85 7.78
CA VAL A 276 -16.00 -14.79 8.90
C VAL A 276 -16.71 -14.25 10.14
N SER A 277 -16.48 -12.99 10.51
CA SER A 277 -17.14 -12.34 11.65
C SER A 277 -18.66 -12.34 11.50
N TYR A 278 -19.18 -12.10 10.29
CA TYR A 278 -20.63 -12.19 10.01
C TYR A 278 -21.16 -13.61 10.16
N THR A 279 -20.43 -14.62 9.72
CA THR A 279 -20.81 -16.03 9.83
C THR A 279 -20.92 -16.44 11.30
N HIS A 280 -19.97 -16.01 12.13
CA HIS A 280 -20.02 -16.26 13.58
C HIS A 280 -21.24 -15.61 14.23
N LEU A 281 -21.56 -14.37 13.90
CA LEU A 281 -22.75 -13.69 14.40
C LEU A 281 -24.03 -14.46 14.03
N ARG A 282 -24.19 -14.88 12.76
CA ARG A 282 -25.37 -15.63 12.31
C ARG A 282 -25.50 -17.00 12.95
N ALA A 283 -24.43 -17.66 13.29
CA ALA A 283 -24.46 -18.97 13.95
C ALA A 283 -24.97 -18.87 15.40
N HIS A 284 -25.06 -17.68 15.97
CA HIS A 284 -25.49 -17.41 17.35
C HIS A 284 -26.80 -16.60 17.46
N GLU A 285 -27.47 -16.30 16.34
CA GLU A 285 -28.86 -15.82 16.30
C GLU A 285 -29.85 -16.96 16.55
#